data_b3b0fe9fd7e4b0a5ed6fc28f0c440167
#
_entry.id   b3b0fe9fd7e4b0a5ed6fc28f0c440167
#
_cell.length_a   1.000
_cell.length_b   1.000
_cell.length_c   1.000
_cell.angle_alpha   90.00
_cell.angle_beta   90.00
_cell.angle_gamma   90.00
#
_symmetry.space_group_name_H-M   'P 1'
#
loop_
_entity.id
_entity.type
_entity.pdbx_description
1 polymer ?
#
loop_
_entity_poly.entity_id
_entity_poly.type
_entity_poly.pdbx_seq_one_letter_code
_entity_poly.pdbx_strand_id
1 'polypeptide(L)'
;DSMTIFDNVALPIRERTDDSPKQVEARVEELFQMMDLPGVGSKYPAQLSGGMKKRVGLARALALNPKIVFFDEPTTGLDVHKSNEMYRLFHHTQARVGYTAVIVSHDVPKIFKLSDHVALLAQGVIQGQLTPEEFQRSENPLIHEFVDTTMGPIYSSEREEAALNETA
;
A
#
# COMPACT_ATOMS: atom_id res chain seq x y z
N ASP A 1 -14.12 -7.86 16.73
CA ASP A 1 -13.70 -7.20 17.98
C ASP A 1 -13.59 -8.16 19.17
N SER A 2 -14.19 -9.35 19.11
CA SER A 2 -14.19 -10.37 20.17
C SER A 2 -13.01 -11.34 20.11
N MET A 3 -12.19 -11.28 19.07
CA MET A 3 -11.06 -12.17 18.86
C MET A 3 -9.74 -11.47 19.21
N THR A 4 -8.77 -12.23 19.72
CA THR A 4 -7.41 -11.74 19.89
C THR A 4 -6.77 -11.36 18.54
N ILE A 5 -5.66 -10.63 18.57
CA ILE A 5 -4.90 -10.32 17.35
C ILE A 5 -4.34 -11.60 16.72
N PHE A 6 -3.88 -12.55 17.53
CA PHE A 6 -3.47 -13.86 17.04
C PHE A 6 -4.60 -14.54 16.27
N ASP A 7 -5.80 -14.65 16.86
CA ASP A 7 -6.93 -15.30 16.22
C ASP A 7 -7.40 -14.58 14.96
N ASN A 8 -7.34 -13.24 14.94
CA ASN A 8 -7.66 -12.46 13.73
C ASN A 8 -6.74 -12.82 12.55
N VAL A 9 -5.45 -13.02 12.79
CA VAL A 9 -4.48 -13.37 11.73
C VAL A 9 -4.53 -14.87 11.42
N ALA A 10 -4.77 -15.72 12.42
CA ALA A 10 -4.85 -17.16 12.27
C ALA A 10 -6.13 -17.62 11.54
N LEU A 11 -7.22 -16.84 11.64
CA LEU A 11 -8.54 -17.23 11.11
C LEU A 11 -8.50 -17.67 9.65
N PRO A 12 -7.98 -16.87 8.69
CA PRO A 12 -7.95 -17.30 7.29
C PRO A 12 -7.15 -18.58 7.06
N ILE A 13 -6.10 -18.84 7.83
CA ILE A 13 -5.30 -20.05 7.73
C ILE A 13 -6.14 -21.25 8.19
N ARG A 14 -6.75 -21.16 9.39
CA ARG A 14 -7.61 -22.22 9.94
C ARG A 14 -8.81 -22.59 9.06
N GLU A 15 -9.37 -21.59 8.35
CA GLU A 15 -10.56 -21.75 7.52
C GLU A 15 -10.25 -22.27 6.09
N ARG A 16 -9.00 -22.12 5.63
CA ARG A 16 -8.65 -22.33 4.22
C ARG A 16 -7.52 -23.32 3.99
N THR A 17 -6.87 -23.81 5.04
CA THR A 17 -5.80 -24.80 4.97
C THR A 17 -6.05 -25.94 5.94
N ASP A 18 -5.35 -27.07 5.73
CA ASP A 18 -5.33 -28.21 6.63
C ASP A 18 -4.11 -28.14 7.59
N ASP A 19 -3.56 -26.95 7.84
CA ASP A 19 -2.40 -26.75 8.67
C ASP A 19 -2.70 -27.14 10.12
N SER A 20 -1.75 -27.85 10.72
CA SER A 20 -1.81 -28.19 12.14
C SER A 20 -1.72 -26.92 13.01
N PRO A 21 -2.22 -26.95 14.26
CA PRO A 21 -2.14 -25.79 15.16
C PRO A 21 -0.73 -25.22 15.29
N LYS A 22 0.30 -26.07 15.28
CA LYS A 22 1.71 -25.65 15.35
C LYS A 22 2.17 -24.92 14.08
N GLN A 23 1.70 -25.33 12.90
CA GLN A 23 1.99 -24.64 11.63
C GLN A 23 1.30 -23.28 11.58
N VAL A 24 0.02 -23.22 12.02
CA VAL A 24 -0.72 -21.96 12.13
C VAL A 24 0.01 -20.98 13.06
N GLU A 25 0.44 -21.43 14.24
CA GLU A 25 1.18 -20.62 15.19
C GLU A 25 2.49 -20.08 14.58
N ALA A 26 3.27 -20.95 13.96
CA ALA A 26 4.53 -20.56 13.31
C ALA A 26 4.30 -19.53 12.21
N ARG A 27 3.25 -19.70 11.39
CA ARG A 27 2.92 -18.75 10.32
C ARG A 27 2.47 -17.39 10.87
N VAL A 28 1.64 -17.37 11.90
CA VAL A 28 1.19 -16.12 12.53
C VAL A 28 2.37 -15.37 13.14
N GLU A 29 3.27 -16.08 13.82
CA GLU A 29 4.46 -15.47 14.42
C GLU A 29 5.41 -14.89 13.36
N GLU A 30 5.62 -15.61 12.24
CA GLU A 30 6.36 -15.09 11.10
C GLU A 30 5.75 -13.77 10.58
N LEU A 31 4.42 -13.72 10.46
CA LEU A 31 3.72 -12.50 10.01
C LEU A 31 3.86 -11.36 11.02
N PHE A 32 3.79 -11.64 12.32
CA PHE A 32 4.01 -10.60 13.34
C PHE A 32 5.43 -10.04 13.29
N GLN A 33 6.42 -10.88 13.10
CA GLN A 33 7.81 -10.44 12.90
C GLN A 33 7.95 -9.59 11.65
N MET A 34 7.36 -10.02 10.54
CA MET A 34 7.38 -9.28 9.27
C MET A 34 6.74 -7.89 9.39
N MET A 35 5.70 -7.74 10.22
CA MET A 35 4.97 -6.50 10.45
C MET A 35 5.56 -5.64 11.58
N ASP A 36 6.65 -6.07 12.22
CA ASP A 36 7.17 -5.42 13.42
C ASP A 36 6.09 -5.23 14.51
N LEU A 37 5.47 -6.35 14.89
CA LEU A 37 4.39 -6.43 15.87
C LEU A 37 4.74 -7.40 17.01
N PRO A 38 5.79 -7.13 17.80
CA PRO A 38 6.17 -8.03 18.88
C PRO A 38 5.12 -8.06 20.00
N GLY A 39 4.79 -9.26 20.49
CA GLY A 39 3.97 -9.45 21.68
C GLY A 39 2.51 -8.95 21.57
N VAL A 40 1.95 -8.85 20.36
CA VAL A 40 0.56 -8.39 20.18
C VAL A 40 -0.46 -9.52 20.17
N GLY A 41 -0.03 -10.77 20.07
CA GLY A 41 -0.91 -11.91 19.80
C GLY A 41 -2.08 -12.03 20.79
N SER A 42 -1.83 -11.84 22.09
CA SER A 42 -2.86 -11.91 23.14
C SER A 42 -3.71 -10.66 23.30
N LYS A 43 -3.37 -9.55 22.62
CA LYS A 43 -4.13 -8.30 22.68
C LYS A 43 -5.40 -8.38 21.83
N TYR A 44 -6.31 -7.46 22.12
CA TYR A 44 -7.52 -7.23 21.34
C TYR A 44 -7.37 -5.98 20.46
N PRO A 45 -8.13 -5.86 19.34
CA PRO A 45 -8.04 -4.70 18.44
C PRO A 45 -8.19 -3.34 19.13
N ALA A 46 -9.03 -3.24 20.17
CA ALA A 46 -9.22 -2.01 20.94
C ALA A 46 -7.95 -1.54 21.67
N GLN A 47 -6.99 -2.43 21.93
CA GLN A 47 -5.74 -2.14 22.64
C GLN A 47 -4.60 -1.69 21.71
N LEU A 48 -4.85 -1.61 20.39
CA LEU A 48 -3.86 -1.26 19.38
C LEU A 48 -4.01 0.18 18.91
N SER A 49 -2.89 0.82 18.59
CA SER A 49 -2.88 2.09 17.87
C SER A 49 -3.42 1.93 16.43
N GLY A 50 -3.81 3.01 15.77
CA GLY A 50 -4.29 3.00 14.39
C GLY A 50 -3.27 2.36 13.41
N GLY A 51 -1.99 2.72 13.54
CA GLY A 51 -0.92 2.12 12.73
C GLY A 51 -0.75 0.62 12.98
N MET A 52 -0.80 0.18 14.23
CA MET A 52 -0.75 -1.25 14.56
C MET A 52 -1.94 -2.02 13.98
N LYS A 53 -3.15 -1.45 14.03
CA LYS A 53 -4.34 -2.06 13.40
C LYS A 53 -4.16 -2.27 11.90
N LYS A 54 -3.57 -1.28 11.19
CA LYS A 54 -3.27 -1.40 9.76
C LYS A 54 -2.23 -2.48 9.47
N ARG A 55 -1.17 -2.58 10.27
CA ARG A 55 -0.16 -3.65 10.19
C ARG A 55 -0.76 -5.05 10.44
N VAL A 56 -1.66 -5.19 11.42
CA VAL A 56 -2.42 -6.44 11.65
C VAL A 56 -3.33 -6.76 10.46
N GLY A 57 -3.98 -5.76 9.87
CA GLY A 57 -4.77 -5.93 8.65
C GLY A 57 -3.95 -6.50 7.49
N LEU A 58 -2.73 -5.97 7.31
CA LEU A 58 -1.79 -6.48 6.31
C LEU A 58 -1.33 -7.92 6.64
N ALA A 59 -0.97 -8.21 7.90
CA ALA A 59 -0.61 -9.55 8.34
C ALA A 59 -1.73 -10.57 7.98
N ARG A 60 -2.97 -10.21 8.28
CA ARG A 60 -4.14 -11.05 7.96
C ARG A 60 -4.34 -11.21 6.45
N ALA A 61 -4.13 -10.15 5.66
CA ALA A 61 -4.24 -10.23 4.20
C ALA A 61 -3.16 -11.15 3.60
N LEU A 62 -1.95 -11.18 4.18
CA LEU A 62 -0.83 -12.00 3.72
C LEU A 62 -0.83 -13.42 4.29
N ALA A 63 -1.78 -13.77 5.15
CA ALA A 63 -1.81 -15.05 5.87
C ALA A 63 -1.78 -16.27 4.91
N LEU A 64 -2.43 -16.17 3.78
CA LEU A 64 -2.56 -17.22 2.75
C LEU A 64 -1.61 -17.06 1.56
N ASN A 65 -0.56 -16.26 1.66
CA ASN A 65 0.37 -15.98 0.56
C ASN A 65 -0.35 -15.60 -0.75
N PRO A 66 -1.18 -14.54 -0.76
CA PRO A 66 -1.93 -14.14 -1.94
C PRO A 66 -1.01 -13.72 -3.08
N LYS A 67 -1.45 -13.91 -4.32
CA LYS A 67 -0.75 -13.39 -5.51
C LYS A 67 -1.04 -11.91 -5.76
N ILE A 68 -2.19 -11.42 -5.32
CA ILE A 68 -2.64 -10.04 -5.49
C ILE A 68 -3.17 -9.52 -4.15
N VAL A 69 -2.78 -8.32 -3.77
CA VAL A 69 -3.27 -7.62 -2.57
C VAL A 69 -3.83 -6.26 -2.98
N PHE A 70 -5.05 -5.99 -2.57
CA PHE A 70 -5.69 -4.70 -2.76
C PHE A 70 -5.57 -3.86 -1.48
N PHE A 71 -5.09 -2.65 -1.62
CA PHE A 71 -4.99 -1.65 -0.57
C PHE A 71 -5.95 -0.50 -0.89
N ASP A 72 -6.90 -0.27 0.00
CA ASP A 72 -7.83 0.84 -0.11
C ASP A 72 -7.49 1.90 0.94
N GLU A 73 -7.00 3.05 0.47
CA GLU A 73 -6.59 4.18 1.31
C GLU A 73 -5.72 3.76 2.53
N PRO A 74 -4.64 3.03 2.33
CA PRO A 74 -3.94 2.36 3.42
C PRO A 74 -3.27 3.30 4.42
N THR A 75 -3.01 4.55 4.04
CA THR A 75 -2.34 5.56 4.88
C THR A 75 -3.27 6.61 5.45
N THR A 76 -4.55 6.59 5.11
CA THR A 76 -5.56 7.54 5.63
C THR A 76 -5.61 7.51 7.15
N GLY A 77 -5.57 8.70 7.77
CA GLY A 77 -5.58 8.85 9.23
C GLY A 77 -4.23 8.61 9.91
N LEU A 78 -3.15 8.45 9.15
CA LEU A 78 -1.78 8.43 9.66
C LEU A 78 -1.10 9.78 9.44
N ASP A 79 -0.21 10.16 10.36
CA ASP A 79 0.70 11.27 10.13
C ASP A 79 1.73 10.93 9.04
N VAL A 80 2.45 11.96 8.54
CA VAL A 80 3.40 11.81 7.42
C VAL A 80 4.48 10.76 7.73
N HIS A 81 4.99 10.72 8.96
CA HIS A 81 6.04 9.79 9.35
C HIS A 81 5.53 8.33 9.30
N LYS A 82 4.38 8.07 9.91
CA LYS A 82 3.74 6.74 9.93
C LYS A 82 3.27 6.31 8.53
N SER A 83 2.83 7.25 7.69
CA SER A 83 2.52 6.96 6.29
C SER A 83 3.76 6.46 5.54
N ASN A 84 4.91 7.11 5.72
CA ASN A 84 6.16 6.69 5.09
C ASN A 84 6.63 5.31 5.60
N GLU A 85 6.48 5.04 6.91
CA GLU A 85 6.76 3.70 7.47
C GLU A 85 5.86 2.63 6.84
N MET A 86 4.57 2.94 6.65
CA MET A 86 3.62 2.01 6.05
C MET A 86 3.97 1.70 4.58
N TYR A 87 4.35 2.69 3.79
CA TYR A 87 4.79 2.48 2.40
C TYR A 87 6.08 1.65 2.33
N ARG A 88 7.04 1.90 3.23
CA ARG A 88 8.25 1.05 3.35
C ARG A 88 7.89 -0.39 3.70
N LEU A 89 6.91 -0.59 4.59
CA LEU A 89 6.43 -1.92 4.95
C LEU A 89 5.79 -2.63 3.76
N PHE A 90 4.98 -1.94 2.95
CA PHE A 90 4.40 -2.52 1.73
C PHE A 90 5.48 -2.98 0.75
N HIS A 91 6.45 -2.12 0.47
CA HIS A 91 7.58 -2.46 -0.40
C HIS A 91 8.37 -3.67 0.14
N HIS A 92 8.66 -3.68 1.44
CA HIS A 92 9.42 -4.76 2.08
C HIS A 92 8.67 -6.09 2.05
N THR A 93 7.37 -6.07 2.35
CA THR A 93 6.54 -7.27 2.32
C THR A 93 6.29 -7.76 0.90
N GLN A 94 6.13 -6.86 -0.05
CA GLN A 94 5.99 -7.19 -1.47
C GLN A 94 7.26 -7.87 -2.00
N ALA A 95 8.45 -7.32 -1.71
CA ALA A 95 9.73 -7.90 -2.11
C ALA A 95 9.95 -9.31 -1.49
N ARG A 96 9.46 -9.53 -0.26
CA ARG A 96 9.62 -10.81 0.45
C ARG A 96 8.60 -11.86 0.02
N VAL A 97 7.34 -11.48 -0.19
CA VAL A 97 6.22 -12.41 -0.47
C VAL A 97 5.98 -12.55 -1.98
N GLY A 98 6.27 -11.53 -2.78
CA GLY A 98 6.14 -11.55 -4.23
C GLY A 98 4.72 -11.32 -4.74
N TYR A 99 3.86 -10.65 -3.99
CA TYR A 99 2.50 -10.32 -4.44
C TYR A 99 2.48 -9.11 -5.37
N THR A 100 1.48 -9.03 -6.25
CA THR A 100 1.15 -7.80 -6.97
C THR A 100 0.32 -6.90 -6.06
N ALA A 101 0.76 -5.67 -5.84
CA ALA A 101 0.03 -4.67 -5.07
C ALA A 101 -0.85 -3.82 -5.99
N VAL A 102 -2.12 -3.68 -5.66
CA VAL A 102 -3.02 -2.68 -6.27
C VAL A 102 -3.42 -1.71 -5.16
N ILE A 103 -3.02 -0.45 -5.29
CA ILE A 103 -3.21 0.56 -4.25
C ILE A 103 -4.15 1.65 -4.77
N VAL A 104 -5.28 1.84 -4.09
CA VAL A 104 -6.15 3.00 -4.28
C VAL A 104 -5.74 4.04 -3.25
N SER A 105 -5.38 5.23 -3.70
CA SER A 105 -4.93 6.31 -2.82
C SER A 105 -5.04 7.67 -3.51
N HIS A 106 -5.17 8.70 -2.69
CA HIS A 106 -5.07 10.11 -3.11
C HIS A 106 -3.71 10.74 -2.70
N ASP A 107 -2.79 9.98 -2.10
CA ASP A 107 -1.43 10.45 -1.72
C ASP A 107 -0.50 10.38 -2.94
N VAL A 108 -0.81 11.21 -3.93
CA VAL A 108 -0.26 11.16 -5.28
C VAL A 108 1.26 11.20 -5.33
N PRO A 109 1.97 12.15 -4.67
CA PRO A 109 3.43 12.23 -4.80
C PRO A 109 4.16 10.97 -4.31
N LYS A 110 3.59 10.28 -3.31
CA LYS A 110 4.20 9.06 -2.76
C LYS A 110 3.89 7.85 -3.61
N ILE A 111 2.65 7.71 -4.09
CA ILE A 111 2.25 6.62 -4.96
C ILE A 111 3.10 6.59 -6.23
N PHE A 112 3.36 7.74 -6.84
CA PHE A 112 4.19 7.85 -8.04
C PHE A 112 5.63 7.36 -7.84
N LYS A 113 6.17 7.50 -6.62
CA LYS A 113 7.52 7.01 -6.28
C LYS A 113 7.58 5.50 -6.01
N LEU A 114 6.44 4.87 -5.76
CA LEU A 114 6.36 3.49 -5.30
C LEU A 114 5.78 2.54 -6.34
N SER A 115 5.06 3.08 -7.32
CA SER A 115 4.32 2.28 -8.30
C SER A 115 5.11 2.09 -9.58
N ASP A 116 5.06 0.88 -10.13
CA ASP A 116 5.56 0.58 -11.47
C ASP A 116 4.61 1.17 -12.53
N HIS A 117 3.30 1.17 -12.24
CA HIS A 117 2.25 1.73 -13.09
C HIS A 117 1.22 2.50 -12.27
N VAL A 118 0.67 3.54 -12.86
CA VAL A 118 -0.45 4.32 -12.33
C VAL A 118 -1.61 4.33 -13.30
N ALA A 119 -2.82 4.36 -12.73
CA ALA A 119 -4.05 4.46 -13.50
C ALA A 119 -4.98 5.51 -12.87
N LEU A 120 -5.58 6.37 -13.68
CA LEU A 120 -6.61 7.30 -13.25
C LEU A 120 -7.99 6.68 -13.47
N LEU A 121 -8.76 6.54 -12.39
CA LEU A 121 -10.19 6.24 -12.48
C LEU A 121 -10.98 7.55 -12.50
N ALA A 122 -11.53 7.90 -13.63
CA ALA A 122 -12.37 9.08 -13.78
C ALA A 122 -13.61 8.74 -14.62
N GLN A 123 -14.76 9.32 -14.25
CA GLN A 123 -16.04 9.11 -14.94
C GLN A 123 -16.44 7.62 -15.07
N GLY A 124 -16.07 6.79 -14.08
CA GLY A 124 -16.36 5.36 -14.07
C GLY A 124 -15.48 4.49 -14.98
N VAL A 125 -14.45 5.08 -15.62
CA VAL A 125 -13.55 4.40 -16.56
C VAL A 125 -12.10 4.65 -16.19
N ILE A 126 -11.25 3.64 -16.40
CA ILE A 126 -9.79 3.79 -16.30
C ILE A 126 -9.30 4.55 -17.54
N GLN A 127 -8.76 5.74 -17.34
CA GLN A 127 -8.31 6.66 -18.40
C GLN A 127 -6.95 6.32 -18.99
N GLY A 128 -6.22 5.41 -18.36
CA GLY A 128 -4.92 4.93 -18.82
C GLY A 128 -4.25 4.11 -17.72
N GLN A 129 -3.33 3.25 -18.14
CA GLN A 129 -2.40 2.53 -17.27
C GLN A 129 -1.01 2.80 -17.82
N LEU A 130 -0.26 3.64 -17.16
CA LEU A 130 0.98 4.23 -17.62
C LEU A 130 2.06 4.12 -16.54
N THR A 131 3.33 4.20 -16.91
CA THR A 131 4.39 4.44 -15.92
C THR A 131 4.19 5.82 -15.28
N PRO A 132 4.73 6.08 -14.09
CA PRO A 132 4.66 7.41 -13.46
C PRO A 132 5.13 8.55 -14.36
N GLU A 133 6.19 8.34 -15.14
CA GLU A 133 6.74 9.33 -16.09
C GLU A 133 5.80 9.57 -17.27
N GLU A 134 5.29 8.52 -17.89
CA GLU A 134 4.32 8.60 -18.99
C GLU A 134 3.02 9.26 -18.53
N PHE A 135 2.56 8.94 -17.32
CA PHE A 135 1.35 9.52 -16.75
C PHE A 135 1.49 11.04 -16.58
N GLN A 136 2.61 11.51 -16.08
CA GLN A 136 2.89 12.95 -15.91
C GLN A 136 3.02 13.69 -17.25
N ARG A 137 3.37 13.01 -18.33
CA ARG A 137 3.52 13.56 -19.68
C ARG A 137 2.31 13.28 -20.58
N SER A 138 1.26 12.69 -20.03
CA SER A 138 0.09 12.26 -20.82
C SER A 138 -0.63 13.45 -21.44
N GLU A 139 -0.97 13.33 -22.71
CA GLU A 139 -1.82 14.29 -23.45
C GLU A 139 -3.33 14.06 -23.20
N ASN A 140 -3.72 13.03 -22.46
CA ASN A 140 -5.11 12.80 -22.08
C ASN A 140 -5.61 13.96 -21.21
N PRO A 141 -6.66 14.70 -21.62
CA PRO A 141 -7.10 15.90 -20.91
C PRO A 141 -7.44 15.66 -19.42
N LEU A 142 -8.03 14.51 -19.09
CA LEU A 142 -8.40 14.16 -17.72
C LEU A 142 -7.17 13.84 -16.85
N ILE A 143 -6.16 13.19 -17.43
CA ILE A 143 -4.90 12.92 -16.73
C ILE A 143 -4.14 14.22 -16.54
N HIS A 144 -4.08 15.07 -17.55
CA HIS A 144 -3.40 16.37 -17.49
C HIS A 144 -4.03 17.27 -16.41
N GLU A 145 -5.36 17.41 -16.41
CA GLU A 145 -6.09 18.16 -15.39
C GLU A 145 -5.82 17.61 -13.98
N PHE A 146 -5.79 16.28 -13.82
CA PHE A 146 -5.49 15.65 -12.56
C PHE A 146 -4.06 15.95 -12.08
N VAL A 147 -3.07 15.86 -12.96
CA VAL A 147 -1.66 16.17 -12.68
C VAL A 147 -1.51 17.62 -12.25
N ASP A 148 -2.06 18.56 -13.02
CA ASP A 148 -2.00 20.00 -12.73
C ASP A 148 -2.66 20.35 -11.40
N THR A 149 -3.81 19.74 -11.11
CA THR A 149 -4.55 20.00 -9.88
C THR A 149 -3.87 19.41 -8.63
N THR A 150 -3.27 18.22 -8.76
CA THR A 150 -2.75 17.46 -7.62
C THR A 150 -1.27 17.71 -7.35
N MET A 151 -0.48 17.93 -8.39
CA MET A 151 0.96 18.14 -8.28
C MET A 151 1.34 19.63 -8.33
N GLY A 152 0.44 20.49 -8.83
CA GLY A 152 0.58 21.93 -8.86
C GLY A 152 1.72 22.44 -9.76
N PRO A 153 1.89 23.78 -9.86
CA PRO A 153 2.89 24.41 -10.73
C PRO A 153 4.35 24.15 -10.33
N ILE A 154 4.62 23.56 -9.17
CA ILE A 154 5.97 23.20 -8.73
C ILE A 154 6.64 22.20 -9.68
N TYR A 155 5.85 21.30 -10.30
CA TYR A 155 6.38 20.35 -11.27
C TYR A 155 6.44 20.89 -12.71
N SER A 156 5.64 21.91 -13.04
CA SER A 156 5.70 22.58 -14.33
C SER A 156 6.93 23.51 -14.44
N SER A 157 7.33 24.19 -13.36
CA SER A 157 8.51 25.04 -13.36
C SER A 157 9.83 24.27 -13.51
N GLU A 158 9.95 23.11 -12.91
CA GLU A 158 11.12 22.24 -13.10
C GLU A 158 11.22 21.68 -14.53
N ARG A 159 10.07 21.50 -15.23
CA ARG A 159 10.04 21.10 -16.64
C ARG A 159 10.43 22.24 -17.58
N GLU A 160 10.00 23.47 -17.31
CA GLU A 160 10.37 24.64 -18.10
C GLU A 160 11.87 24.96 -17.95
N GLU A 161 12.44 24.84 -16.73
CA GLU A 161 13.87 25.00 -16.50
C GLU A 161 14.70 23.88 -17.14
N ALA A 162 14.24 22.63 -17.11
CA ALA A 162 14.93 21.51 -17.77
C ALA A 162 14.89 21.65 -19.30
N ALA A 163 13.76 22.07 -19.89
CA ALA A 163 13.62 22.29 -21.31
C ALA A 163 14.45 23.50 -21.80
N LEU A 164 14.60 24.53 -20.98
CA LEU A 164 15.46 25.69 -21.31
C LEU A 164 16.95 25.34 -21.24
N ASN A 165 17.34 24.42 -20.39
CA ASN A 165 18.74 23.96 -20.26
C ASN A 165 19.15 22.94 -21.32
N GLU A 166 18.20 22.24 -21.97
CA GLU A 166 18.47 21.33 -23.11
C GLU A 166 18.57 22.07 -24.47
N THR A 167 18.19 23.36 -24.52
CA THR A 167 18.20 24.17 -25.74
C THR A 167 19.32 25.25 -25.74
N ALA A 168 20.16 25.27 -24.74
CA ALA A 168 21.34 26.17 -24.61
C ALA A 168 22.65 25.40 -24.73
#